data_ead07fb55af996a0b87a553d96d24f74
#
_entry.id   ead07fb55af996a0b87a553d96d24f74
#
_cell.length_a   1.000
_cell.length_b   1.000
_cell.length_c   1.000
_cell.angle_alpha   90.00
_cell.angle_beta   90.00
_cell.angle_gamma   90.00
#
_symmetry.space_group_name_H-M   'P 1'
#
loop_
_entity.id
_entity.type
_entity.pdbx_description
1 polymer ?
#
loop_
_entity_poly.entity_id
_entity_poly.type
_entity_poly.pdbx_seq_one_letter_code
_entity_poly.pdbx_strand_id
1 'polypeptide(L)'
;MKVLVIGSGGREHALAWKSSQDDAVTKVFVCPGNAGTALEEKLENISLDLNNFEEIADFCKNENIALVIIGPEQPLVMGMTDFLQAKDISTFGPSEAAAQLEGSKTFSKDFFVKYGIPTAGYAAFDSFDEALMHLDQIEFPTVVKADGLAAGKGVIICNTKNEAVNALESIFKDQTFGEAGSSVVIEDFLEGEEASFIAVVSKDKIIPLATSQDHKAVGEGDIGLNTGGMGAYSPAPIVDENIHQKIIDEVMTPTMHGLISEGSPYLGFLYAGLMIKDGEIKVLEFNCRFGDPETQPILLRLKSSLVELCLAAINDELESHEIEWTEKHSCGVVIASQGYPESYESNKLVSLPNNTESETKLFHAGTKLSNNEVLTSGGRVFCATALGDNLKEAQAKAYNLVDKVSFEGAFFRKDIGFKGIK
;
A
#
# COMPACT_ATOMS: atom_id res chain seq x y z
N MET A 1 20.01 -15.61 8.64
CA MET A 1 18.62 -15.92 9.03
C MET A 1 17.75 -16.14 7.79
N LYS A 2 16.59 -16.79 7.94
CA LYS A 2 15.58 -16.94 6.87
C LYS A 2 14.38 -16.03 7.17
N VAL A 3 13.83 -15.42 6.13
CA VAL A 3 12.67 -14.52 6.20
C VAL A 3 11.54 -15.07 5.35
N LEU A 4 10.30 -14.89 5.76
CA LEU A 4 9.11 -15.18 4.96
C LEU A 4 8.36 -13.86 4.69
N VAL A 5 8.08 -13.58 3.42
CA VAL A 5 7.22 -12.47 2.99
C VAL A 5 5.91 -13.05 2.47
N ILE A 6 4.80 -12.63 3.05
CA ILE A 6 3.46 -13.03 2.60
C ILE A 6 2.97 -12.06 1.54
N GLY A 7 2.51 -12.59 0.39
CA GLY A 7 1.93 -11.85 -0.71
C GLY A 7 2.62 -12.08 -2.05
N SER A 8 2.14 -11.42 -3.11
CA SER A 8 2.58 -11.65 -4.50
C SER A 8 2.70 -10.38 -5.34
N GLY A 9 2.38 -9.21 -4.79
CA GLY A 9 2.38 -7.93 -5.50
C GLY A 9 3.76 -7.30 -5.67
N GLY A 10 3.77 -6.10 -6.25
CA GLY A 10 4.99 -5.30 -6.40
C GLY A 10 5.58 -4.87 -5.06
N ARG A 11 4.73 -4.59 -4.10
CA ARG A 11 5.09 -4.35 -2.70
C ARG A 11 5.85 -5.52 -2.11
N GLU A 12 5.32 -6.72 -2.22
CA GLU A 12 5.96 -7.92 -1.65
C GLU A 12 7.26 -8.25 -2.36
N HIS A 13 7.34 -8.05 -3.67
CA HIS A 13 8.61 -8.17 -4.38
C HIS A 13 9.66 -7.17 -3.82
N ALA A 14 9.27 -5.92 -3.61
CA ALA A 14 10.17 -4.90 -3.06
C ALA A 14 10.58 -5.20 -1.60
N LEU A 15 9.65 -5.66 -0.76
CA LEU A 15 9.95 -6.09 0.61
C LEU A 15 10.93 -7.29 0.64
N ALA A 16 10.69 -8.29 -0.19
CA ALA A 16 11.55 -9.48 -0.28
C ALA A 16 12.93 -9.14 -0.86
N TRP A 17 12.98 -8.35 -1.93
CA TRP A 17 14.23 -7.86 -2.52
C TRP A 17 15.05 -7.06 -1.51
N LYS A 18 14.42 -6.11 -0.77
CA LYS A 18 15.13 -5.33 0.23
C LYS A 18 15.63 -6.19 1.40
N SER A 19 14.82 -7.14 1.85
CA SER A 19 15.21 -8.09 2.89
C SER A 19 16.41 -8.97 2.47
N SER A 20 16.49 -9.34 1.20
CA SER A 20 17.58 -10.17 0.68
C SER A 20 18.94 -9.46 0.59
N GLN A 21 18.95 -8.12 0.66
CA GLN A 21 20.16 -7.31 0.64
C GLN A 21 20.90 -7.28 2.00
N ASP A 22 20.25 -7.71 3.05
CA ASP A 22 20.87 -7.85 4.35
C ASP A 22 21.83 -9.05 4.35
N ASP A 23 23.07 -8.83 4.82
CA ASP A 23 24.10 -9.87 4.88
C ASP A 23 23.75 -10.99 5.85
N ALA A 24 22.96 -10.69 6.90
CA ALA A 24 22.49 -11.69 7.86
C ALA A 24 21.38 -12.59 7.25
N VAL A 25 20.75 -12.18 6.14
CA VAL A 25 19.69 -12.94 5.47
C VAL A 25 20.29 -13.90 4.45
N THR A 26 20.11 -15.18 4.72
CA THR A 26 20.60 -16.25 3.83
C THR A 26 19.56 -16.66 2.79
N LYS A 27 18.27 -16.47 3.08
CA LYS A 27 17.16 -16.81 2.20
C LYS A 27 15.89 -16.04 2.56
N VAL A 28 15.13 -15.64 1.54
CA VAL A 28 13.80 -15.08 1.67
C VAL A 28 12.81 -15.97 0.94
N PHE A 29 11.86 -16.53 1.65
CA PHE A 29 10.70 -17.19 1.07
C PHE A 29 9.61 -16.17 0.78
N VAL A 30 8.88 -16.34 -0.33
CA VAL A 30 7.76 -15.46 -0.69
C VAL A 30 6.54 -16.31 -1.00
N CYS A 31 5.42 -16.03 -0.33
CA CYS A 31 4.21 -16.86 -0.42
C CYS A 31 3.00 -16.02 -0.88
N PRO A 32 2.44 -16.28 -2.07
CA PRO A 32 2.90 -17.22 -3.09
C PRO A 32 4.01 -16.65 -3.98
N GLY A 33 4.34 -15.34 -3.89
CA GLY A 33 5.31 -14.67 -4.75
C GLY A 33 4.81 -14.47 -6.19
N ASN A 34 5.72 -14.03 -7.06
CA ASN A 34 5.45 -13.77 -8.47
C ASN A 34 6.67 -14.18 -9.35
N ALA A 35 6.63 -13.88 -10.65
CA ALA A 35 7.76 -14.23 -11.53
C ALA A 35 9.06 -13.50 -11.13
N GLY A 36 8.97 -12.26 -10.65
CA GLY A 36 10.15 -11.48 -10.24
C GLY A 36 10.81 -12.08 -9.03
N THR A 37 10.04 -12.42 -7.99
CA THR A 37 10.58 -13.05 -6.78
C THR A 37 11.19 -14.43 -7.07
N ALA A 38 10.66 -15.18 -8.05
CA ALA A 38 11.25 -16.44 -8.49
C ALA A 38 12.59 -16.30 -9.24
N LEU A 39 12.89 -15.11 -9.77
CA LEU A 39 14.10 -14.84 -10.54
C LEU A 39 15.22 -14.17 -9.73
N GLU A 40 14.97 -13.78 -8.48
CA GLU A 40 15.97 -13.19 -7.59
C GLU A 40 16.82 -14.27 -6.89
N GLU A 41 18.12 -14.03 -6.74
CA GLU A 41 19.12 -15.02 -6.31
C GLU A 41 18.84 -15.64 -4.92
N LYS A 42 18.48 -14.80 -3.91
CA LYS A 42 18.23 -15.26 -2.55
C LYS A 42 16.74 -15.55 -2.27
N LEU A 43 15.85 -15.39 -3.25
CA LEU A 43 14.42 -15.54 -3.09
C LEU A 43 13.95 -16.91 -3.57
N GLU A 44 12.94 -17.45 -2.89
CA GLU A 44 12.25 -18.68 -3.29
C GLU A 44 10.75 -18.54 -3.10
N ASN A 45 9.98 -18.74 -4.16
CA ASN A 45 8.54 -18.79 -4.07
C ASN A 45 8.09 -20.12 -3.47
N ILE A 46 7.13 -20.04 -2.54
CA ILE A 46 6.46 -21.21 -1.96
C ILE A 46 4.95 -21.09 -2.17
N SER A 47 4.29 -22.23 -2.30
CA SER A 47 2.84 -22.27 -2.49
C SER A 47 2.19 -22.88 -1.25
N LEU A 48 1.62 -22.03 -0.39
CA LEU A 48 0.81 -22.40 0.75
C LEU A 48 -0.55 -21.71 0.64
N ASP A 49 -1.58 -22.30 1.24
CA ASP A 49 -2.88 -21.63 1.35
C ASP A 49 -2.81 -20.52 2.40
N LEU A 50 -2.95 -19.27 1.97
CA LEU A 50 -2.91 -18.10 2.87
C LEU A 50 -4.10 -18.03 3.82
N ASN A 51 -5.14 -18.83 3.63
CA ASN A 51 -6.25 -18.97 4.57
C ASN A 51 -6.00 -20.09 5.60
N ASN A 52 -4.98 -20.92 5.40
CA ASN A 52 -4.58 -21.99 6.32
C ASN A 52 -3.37 -21.57 7.17
N PHE A 53 -3.62 -20.82 8.24
CA PHE A 53 -2.56 -20.29 9.10
C PHE A 53 -1.73 -21.39 9.80
N GLU A 54 -2.31 -22.59 10.02
CA GLU A 54 -1.55 -23.73 10.55
C GLU A 54 -0.46 -24.18 9.60
N GLU A 55 -0.75 -24.30 8.30
CA GLU A 55 0.21 -24.69 7.27
C GLU A 55 1.38 -23.69 7.20
N ILE A 56 1.07 -22.38 7.31
CA ILE A 56 2.08 -21.31 7.35
C ILE A 56 2.95 -21.45 8.63
N ALA A 57 2.32 -21.66 9.77
CA ALA A 57 3.05 -21.83 11.04
C ALA A 57 3.96 -23.05 11.04
N ASP A 58 3.49 -24.18 10.52
CA ASP A 58 4.28 -25.39 10.37
C ASP A 58 5.48 -25.19 9.43
N PHE A 59 5.26 -24.50 8.30
CA PHE A 59 6.34 -24.11 7.40
C PHE A 59 7.39 -23.25 8.14
N CYS A 60 6.95 -22.22 8.87
CA CYS A 60 7.84 -21.33 9.61
C CYS A 60 8.71 -22.11 10.63
N LYS A 61 8.13 -23.06 11.34
CA LYS A 61 8.86 -23.90 12.29
C LYS A 61 9.84 -24.85 11.60
N ASN A 62 9.41 -25.53 10.54
CA ASN A 62 10.21 -26.50 9.80
C ASN A 62 11.43 -25.86 9.14
N GLU A 63 11.24 -24.65 8.57
CA GLU A 63 12.30 -23.88 7.92
C GLU A 63 13.11 -23.00 8.87
N ASN A 64 12.73 -22.91 10.15
CA ASN A 64 13.33 -22.00 11.13
C ASN A 64 13.30 -20.56 10.64
N ILE A 65 12.11 -20.06 10.24
CA ILE A 65 11.90 -18.69 9.84
C ILE A 65 12.12 -17.76 11.03
N ALA A 66 13.02 -16.78 10.86
CA ALA A 66 13.36 -15.83 11.92
C ALA A 66 12.42 -14.61 11.93
N LEU A 67 11.79 -14.30 10.79
CA LEU A 67 10.89 -13.16 10.65
C LEU A 67 9.86 -13.45 9.57
N VAL A 68 8.58 -13.18 9.87
CA VAL A 68 7.49 -13.12 8.89
C VAL A 68 7.10 -11.66 8.68
N ILE A 69 7.04 -11.20 7.42
CA ILE A 69 6.53 -9.88 7.02
C ILE A 69 5.26 -10.08 6.22
N ILE A 70 4.14 -9.54 6.69
CA ILE A 70 2.85 -9.65 6.00
C ILE A 70 2.67 -8.42 5.10
N GLY A 71 2.61 -8.65 3.79
CA GLY A 71 2.47 -7.58 2.79
C GLY A 71 1.03 -7.10 2.60
N PRO A 72 0.07 -7.99 2.25
CA PRO A 72 -1.29 -7.60 1.93
C PRO A 72 -2.17 -7.43 3.16
N GLU A 73 -3.23 -6.63 3.01
CA GLU A 73 -4.18 -6.28 4.07
C GLU A 73 -5.06 -7.46 4.52
N GLN A 74 -5.48 -8.32 3.61
CA GLN A 74 -6.44 -9.38 3.92
C GLN A 74 -5.97 -10.35 5.01
N PRO A 75 -4.74 -10.93 4.97
CA PRO A 75 -4.25 -11.77 6.06
C PRO A 75 -4.14 -11.04 7.40
N LEU A 76 -3.86 -9.73 7.39
CA LEU A 76 -3.80 -8.91 8.61
C LEU A 76 -5.18 -8.79 9.26
N VAL A 77 -6.19 -8.43 8.48
CA VAL A 77 -7.59 -8.31 8.94
C VAL A 77 -8.17 -9.66 9.36
N MET A 78 -7.65 -10.77 8.82
CA MET A 78 -8.04 -12.13 9.22
C MET A 78 -7.28 -12.66 10.46
N GLY A 79 -6.38 -11.86 11.07
CA GLY A 79 -5.68 -12.23 12.31
C GLY A 79 -4.46 -13.14 12.13
N MET A 80 -3.84 -13.19 10.94
CA MET A 80 -2.62 -14.00 10.73
C MET A 80 -1.51 -13.62 11.69
N THR A 81 -1.34 -12.33 12.01
CA THR A 81 -0.32 -11.88 12.98
C THR A 81 -0.54 -12.49 14.35
N ASP A 82 -1.77 -12.37 14.89
CA ASP A 82 -2.12 -12.89 16.21
C ASP A 82 -1.92 -14.40 16.27
N PHE A 83 -2.33 -15.10 15.21
CA PHE A 83 -2.20 -16.55 15.12
C PHE A 83 -0.74 -17.00 15.13
N LEU A 84 0.13 -16.36 14.34
CA LEU A 84 1.54 -16.74 14.26
C LEU A 84 2.31 -16.37 15.53
N GLN A 85 2.03 -15.18 16.11
CA GLN A 85 2.63 -14.76 17.37
C GLN A 85 2.23 -15.67 18.54
N ALA A 86 0.99 -16.16 18.58
CA ALA A 86 0.55 -17.14 19.58
C ALA A 86 1.29 -18.50 19.49
N LYS A 87 2.01 -18.74 18.40
CA LYS A 87 2.86 -19.92 18.18
C LYS A 87 4.36 -19.62 18.29
N ASP A 88 4.72 -18.49 18.89
CA ASP A 88 6.09 -18.01 19.08
C ASP A 88 6.85 -17.77 17.75
N ILE A 89 6.13 -17.38 16.67
CA ILE A 89 6.71 -17.00 15.39
C ILE A 89 6.80 -15.49 15.31
N SER A 90 8.02 -14.95 15.20
CA SER A 90 8.26 -13.51 15.06
C SER A 90 7.60 -12.98 13.78
N THR A 91 6.52 -12.21 13.95
CA THR A 91 5.69 -11.72 12.85
C THR A 91 5.55 -10.21 12.94
N PHE A 92 5.89 -9.52 11.84
CA PHE A 92 5.75 -8.08 11.69
C PHE A 92 4.49 -7.75 10.91
N GLY A 93 3.52 -7.21 11.63
CA GLY A 93 2.19 -6.82 11.17
C GLY A 93 1.31 -6.50 12.37
N PRO A 94 0.24 -5.68 12.20
CA PRO A 94 -0.71 -5.40 13.27
C PRO A 94 -1.57 -6.61 13.63
N SER A 95 -2.14 -6.58 14.84
CA SER A 95 -3.19 -7.51 15.26
C SER A 95 -4.46 -7.35 14.42
N GLU A 96 -5.33 -8.35 14.41
CA GLU A 96 -6.65 -8.28 13.76
C GLU A 96 -7.43 -7.03 14.18
N ALA A 97 -7.44 -6.73 15.50
CA ALA A 97 -8.12 -5.58 16.05
C ALA A 97 -7.54 -4.25 15.56
N ALA A 98 -6.21 -4.11 15.51
CA ALA A 98 -5.55 -2.90 15.00
C ALA A 98 -5.68 -2.77 13.48
N ALA A 99 -5.74 -3.89 12.74
CA ALA A 99 -5.95 -3.91 11.30
C ALA A 99 -7.34 -3.41 10.87
N GLN A 100 -8.31 -3.27 11.81
CA GLN A 100 -9.61 -2.67 11.52
C GLN A 100 -9.51 -1.20 11.07
N LEU A 101 -8.40 -0.51 11.34
CA LEU A 101 -8.14 0.82 10.76
C LEU A 101 -8.14 0.83 9.21
N GLU A 102 -7.85 -0.30 8.55
CA GLU A 102 -8.01 -0.49 7.11
C GLU A 102 -9.22 -1.36 6.79
N GLY A 103 -9.51 -2.34 7.64
CA GLY A 103 -10.55 -3.34 7.44
C GLY A 103 -11.97 -2.78 7.42
N SER A 104 -12.25 -1.71 8.18
CA SER A 104 -13.55 -1.03 8.21
C SER A 104 -13.39 0.48 8.19
N LYS A 105 -13.97 1.11 7.18
CA LYS A 105 -13.97 2.58 7.04
C LYS A 105 -14.84 3.24 8.10
N THR A 106 -15.95 2.60 8.45
CA THR A 106 -16.83 3.06 9.54
C THR A 106 -16.07 3.06 10.86
N PHE A 107 -15.40 1.95 11.21
CA PHE A 107 -14.55 1.89 12.39
C PHE A 107 -13.48 3.00 12.38
N SER A 108 -12.78 3.18 11.26
CA SER A 108 -11.75 4.21 11.14
C SER A 108 -12.29 5.61 11.37
N LYS A 109 -13.45 5.95 10.79
CA LYS A 109 -14.06 7.27 10.95
C LYS A 109 -14.51 7.53 12.38
N ASP A 110 -15.16 6.56 13.03
CA ASP A 110 -15.55 6.65 14.43
C ASP A 110 -14.33 6.81 15.34
N PHE A 111 -13.26 6.07 15.04
CA PHE A 111 -11.96 6.17 15.72
C PHE A 111 -11.36 7.58 15.56
N PHE A 112 -11.37 8.15 14.34
CA PHE A 112 -10.84 9.50 14.10
C PHE A 112 -11.57 10.55 14.92
N VAL A 113 -12.91 10.50 14.94
CA VAL A 113 -13.71 11.43 15.77
C VAL A 113 -13.42 11.25 17.24
N LYS A 114 -13.37 10.01 17.72
CA LYS A 114 -13.14 9.69 19.14
C LYS A 114 -11.79 10.22 19.65
N TYR A 115 -10.75 10.15 18.81
CA TYR A 115 -9.39 10.54 19.20
C TYR A 115 -8.94 11.88 18.63
N GLY A 116 -9.86 12.65 18.02
CA GLY A 116 -9.59 14.00 17.51
C GLY A 116 -8.64 14.03 16.30
N ILE A 117 -8.59 12.97 15.52
CA ILE A 117 -7.76 12.89 14.29
C ILE A 117 -8.49 13.64 13.17
N PRO A 118 -7.83 14.62 12.50
CA PRO A 118 -8.49 15.43 11.49
C PRO A 118 -8.85 14.60 10.25
N THR A 119 -10.13 14.64 9.86
CA THR A 119 -10.65 13.94 8.68
C THR A 119 -11.84 14.70 8.08
N ALA A 120 -12.37 14.24 6.93
CA ALA A 120 -13.60 14.77 6.34
C ALA A 120 -14.81 14.51 7.24
N GLY A 121 -15.81 15.38 7.20
CA GLY A 121 -17.14 15.07 7.70
C GLY A 121 -17.68 13.82 7.02
N TYR A 122 -18.42 12.99 7.74
CA TYR A 122 -18.90 11.73 7.20
C TYR A 122 -20.23 11.29 7.85
N ALA A 123 -20.93 10.39 7.15
CA ALA A 123 -22.03 9.62 7.69
C ALA A 123 -21.92 8.17 7.18
N ALA A 124 -22.22 7.20 8.06
CA ALA A 124 -22.18 5.77 7.73
C ALA A 124 -23.60 5.20 7.69
N PHE A 125 -23.87 4.30 6.75
CA PHE A 125 -25.17 3.69 6.52
C PHE A 125 -25.02 2.21 6.18
N ASP A 126 -25.86 1.40 6.77
CA ASP A 126 -26.07 -0.02 6.45
C ASP A 126 -27.36 -0.26 5.65
N SER A 127 -28.07 0.82 5.28
CA SER A 127 -29.32 0.81 4.52
C SER A 127 -29.23 1.73 3.30
N PHE A 128 -29.59 1.20 2.14
CA PHE A 128 -29.69 1.98 0.89
C PHE A 128 -30.67 3.17 1.04
N ASP A 129 -31.83 2.94 1.65
CA ASP A 129 -32.87 3.97 1.75
C ASP A 129 -32.44 5.12 2.69
N GLU A 130 -31.73 4.83 3.78
CA GLU A 130 -31.20 5.85 4.68
C GLU A 130 -30.07 6.65 4.02
N ALA A 131 -29.15 5.96 3.34
CA ALA A 131 -28.09 6.61 2.57
C ALA A 131 -28.68 7.51 1.47
N LEU A 132 -29.71 7.06 0.77
CA LEU A 132 -30.40 7.83 -0.26
C LEU A 132 -31.08 9.11 0.31
N MET A 133 -31.72 9.01 1.47
CA MET A 133 -32.31 10.18 2.16
C MET A 133 -31.25 11.19 2.60
N HIS A 134 -30.07 10.71 2.99
CA HIS A 134 -28.97 11.59 3.38
C HIS A 134 -28.45 12.43 2.19
N LEU A 135 -28.47 11.90 0.95
CA LEU A 135 -28.06 12.64 -0.24
C LEU A 135 -28.91 13.92 -0.51
N ASP A 136 -30.11 14.04 0.11
CA ASP A 136 -30.94 15.25 0.03
C ASP A 136 -30.46 16.39 0.95
N GLN A 137 -29.54 16.10 1.86
CA GLN A 137 -29.11 17.01 2.92
C GLN A 137 -27.67 17.49 2.77
N ILE A 138 -26.93 16.97 1.78
CA ILE A 138 -25.51 17.27 1.58
C ILE A 138 -25.25 18.06 0.29
N GLU A 139 -24.08 18.67 0.23
CA GLU A 139 -23.56 19.35 -0.95
C GLU A 139 -22.72 18.40 -1.82
N PHE A 140 -22.54 18.77 -3.09
CA PHE A 140 -21.72 18.04 -4.04
C PHE A 140 -20.55 18.92 -4.51
N PRO A 141 -19.34 18.32 -4.79
CA PRO A 141 -19.07 16.87 -4.83
C PRO A 141 -19.05 16.22 -3.45
N THR A 142 -19.34 14.91 -3.40
CA THR A 142 -19.22 14.06 -2.22
C THR A 142 -18.48 12.78 -2.58
N VAL A 143 -18.02 12.02 -1.57
CA VAL A 143 -17.32 10.74 -1.79
C VAL A 143 -18.12 9.61 -1.17
N VAL A 144 -18.51 8.63 -1.97
CA VAL A 144 -19.18 7.41 -1.51
C VAL A 144 -18.16 6.28 -1.46
N LYS A 145 -18.02 5.65 -0.30
CA LYS A 145 -17.07 4.57 -0.06
C LYS A 145 -17.78 3.30 0.39
N ALA A 146 -17.53 2.17 -0.26
CA ALA A 146 -17.92 0.88 0.30
C ALA A 146 -17.11 0.61 1.58
N ASP A 147 -17.75 0.18 2.65
CA ASP A 147 -17.05 -0.23 3.87
C ASP A 147 -16.32 -1.57 3.64
N GLY A 148 -15.25 -1.82 4.37
CA GLY A 148 -14.41 -3.00 4.18
C GLY A 148 -13.38 -2.91 3.05
N LEU A 149 -12.71 -4.04 2.79
CA LEU A 149 -11.62 -4.13 1.80
C LEU A 149 -12.17 -4.17 0.38
N ALA A 150 -11.89 -3.15 -0.41
CA ALA A 150 -12.33 -3.01 -1.80
C ALA A 150 -11.18 -2.73 -2.80
N ALA A 151 -9.92 -2.98 -2.40
CA ALA A 151 -8.71 -2.79 -3.23
C ALA A 151 -8.62 -1.42 -3.93
N GLY A 152 -9.04 -0.34 -3.23
CA GLY A 152 -9.05 1.03 -3.76
C GLY A 152 -10.17 1.34 -4.76
N LYS A 153 -10.96 0.35 -5.17
CA LYS A 153 -12.05 0.50 -6.16
C LYS A 153 -13.39 0.90 -5.54
N GLY A 154 -13.54 0.76 -4.22
CA GLY A 154 -14.76 1.10 -3.48
C GLY A 154 -14.89 2.58 -3.14
N VAL A 155 -14.05 3.47 -3.69
CA VAL A 155 -14.07 4.93 -3.46
C VAL A 155 -14.54 5.63 -4.72
N ILE A 156 -15.72 6.27 -4.67
CA ILE A 156 -16.38 6.89 -5.81
C ILE A 156 -16.62 8.37 -5.51
N ILE A 157 -15.96 9.25 -6.26
CA ILE A 157 -16.20 10.69 -6.21
C ILE A 157 -17.45 10.98 -7.04
N CYS A 158 -18.44 11.63 -6.43
CA CYS A 158 -19.72 11.92 -7.02
C CYS A 158 -19.90 13.44 -7.13
N ASN A 159 -19.89 13.97 -8.34
CA ASN A 159 -20.09 15.41 -8.59
C ASN A 159 -21.57 15.81 -8.55
N THR A 160 -22.46 14.86 -8.67
CA THR A 160 -23.90 15.06 -8.70
C THR A 160 -24.63 14.03 -7.85
N LYS A 161 -25.85 14.37 -7.41
CA LYS A 161 -26.70 13.42 -6.70
C LYS A 161 -26.97 12.15 -7.51
N ASN A 162 -27.16 12.26 -8.82
CA ASN A 162 -27.40 11.09 -9.66
C ASN A 162 -26.20 10.14 -9.71
N GLU A 163 -24.97 10.67 -9.73
CA GLU A 163 -23.76 9.84 -9.62
C GLU A 163 -23.68 9.15 -8.27
N ALA A 164 -24.05 9.84 -7.18
CA ALA A 164 -24.06 9.24 -5.83
C ALA A 164 -25.14 8.14 -5.71
N VAL A 165 -26.33 8.34 -6.28
CA VAL A 165 -27.37 7.31 -6.34
C VAL A 165 -26.87 6.07 -7.08
N ASN A 166 -26.24 6.24 -8.26
CA ASN A 166 -25.68 5.13 -9.01
C ASN A 166 -24.58 4.39 -8.22
N ALA A 167 -23.75 5.14 -7.50
CA ALA A 167 -22.71 4.55 -6.62
C ALA A 167 -23.34 3.71 -5.50
N LEU A 168 -24.37 4.23 -4.83
CA LEU A 168 -25.11 3.47 -3.81
C LEU A 168 -25.79 2.23 -4.38
N GLU A 169 -26.39 2.31 -5.58
CA GLU A 169 -26.99 1.14 -6.24
C GLU A 169 -25.95 0.08 -6.56
N SER A 170 -24.82 0.46 -7.11
CA SER A 170 -23.71 -0.45 -7.41
C SER A 170 -23.19 -1.17 -6.15
N ILE A 171 -23.10 -0.46 -5.02
CA ILE A 171 -22.62 -1.03 -3.76
C ILE A 171 -23.67 -1.95 -3.15
N PHE A 172 -24.88 -1.45 -2.88
CA PHE A 172 -25.90 -2.19 -2.10
C PHE A 172 -26.68 -3.22 -2.92
N LYS A 173 -27.00 -2.91 -4.21
CA LYS A 173 -27.87 -3.76 -5.03
C LYS A 173 -27.10 -4.73 -5.91
N ASP A 174 -26.06 -4.24 -6.58
CA ASP A 174 -25.29 -5.07 -7.51
C ASP A 174 -24.23 -5.90 -6.78
N GLN A 175 -23.99 -5.63 -5.49
CA GLN A 175 -23.01 -6.29 -4.65
C GLN A 175 -21.62 -6.36 -5.28
N THR A 176 -21.24 -5.30 -6.02
CA THR A 176 -19.98 -5.23 -6.78
C THR A 176 -18.75 -5.48 -5.89
N PHE A 177 -18.86 -5.22 -4.58
CA PHE A 177 -17.78 -5.36 -3.61
C PHE A 177 -18.02 -6.49 -2.59
N GLY A 178 -18.98 -7.41 -2.85
CA GLY A 178 -19.28 -8.53 -1.96
C GLY A 178 -19.66 -8.07 -0.55
N GLU A 179 -19.10 -8.70 0.49
CA GLU A 179 -19.36 -8.35 1.89
C GLU A 179 -18.96 -6.92 2.25
N ALA A 180 -17.95 -6.34 1.59
CA ALA A 180 -17.55 -4.94 1.77
C ALA A 180 -18.65 -3.93 1.35
N GLY A 181 -19.63 -4.35 0.57
CA GLY A 181 -20.81 -3.57 0.15
C GLY A 181 -22.00 -3.65 1.11
N SER A 182 -21.87 -4.26 2.29
CA SER A 182 -22.94 -4.33 3.28
C SER A 182 -23.25 -2.98 3.94
N SER A 183 -22.29 -2.06 3.96
CA SER A 183 -22.41 -0.70 4.47
C SER A 183 -21.61 0.30 3.60
N VAL A 184 -21.93 1.59 3.72
CA VAL A 184 -21.25 2.67 3.02
C VAL A 184 -20.90 3.80 3.96
N VAL A 185 -19.83 4.51 3.63
CA VAL A 185 -19.49 5.80 4.25
C VAL A 185 -19.60 6.87 3.17
N ILE A 186 -20.36 7.93 3.45
CA ILE A 186 -20.49 9.13 2.61
C ILE A 186 -19.70 10.24 3.29
N GLU A 187 -18.74 10.83 2.56
CA GLU A 187 -17.82 11.83 3.09
C GLU A 187 -17.90 13.13 2.32
N ASP A 188 -17.58 14.24 3.00
CA ASP A 188 -17.31 15.50 2.34
C ASP A 188 -16.12 15.35 1.40
N PHE A 189 -16.22 15.93 0.21
CA PHE A 189 -15.09 15.98 -0.72
C PHE A 189 -14.00 16.92 -0.19
N LEU A 190 -12.77 16.42 -0.13
CA LEU A 190 -11.62 17.19 0.28
C LEU A 190 -10.85 17.68 -0.95
N GLU A 191 -10.53 18.96 -0.97
CA GLU A 191 -9.62 19.56 -1.95
C GLU A 191 -8.21 19.63 -1.39
N GLY A 192 -7.19 19.46 -2.24
CA GLY A 192 -5.79 19.59 -1.87
C GLY A 192 -4.88 18.69 -2.71
N GLU A 193 -3.68 18.44 -2.21
CA GLU A 193 -2.76 17.45 -2.74
C GLU A 193 -2.69 16.23 -1.82
N GLU A 194 -2.79 15.04 -2.42
CA GLU A 194 -2.63 13.80 -1.67
C GLU A 194 -1.16 13.52 -1.37
N ALA A 195 -0.88 13.02 -0.18
CA ALA A 195 0.43 12.53 0.23
C ALA A 195 0.31 11.23 1.03
N SER A 196 1.34 10.39 0.90
CA SER A 196 1.46 9.13 1.62
C SER A 196 2.52 9.29 2.73
N PHE A 197 2.08 9.20 3.98
CA PHE A 197 2.96 9.19 5.14
C PHE A 197 2.98 7.80 5.75
N ILE A 198 4.13 7.15 5.72
CA ILE A 198 4.28 5.77 6.19
C ILE A 198 5.28 5.74 7.33
N ALA A 199 4.98 4.99 8.37
CA ALA A 199 5.86 4.79 9.51
C ALA A 199 5.96 3.32 9.89
N VAL A 200 7.08 2.94 10.50
CA VAL A 200 7.19 1.74 11.33
C VAL A 200 6.75 2.10 12.73
N VAL A 201 5.81 1.33 13.24
CA VAL A 201 5.21 1.56 14.56
C VAL A 201 5.39 0.33 15.44
N SER A 202 5.74 0.55 16.70
CA SER A 202 5.67 -0.44 17.77
C SER A 202 5.13 0.21 19.03
N LYS A 203 3.88 -0.10 19.38
CA LYS A 203 3.15 0.51 20.50
C LYS A 203 3.05 2.04 20.35
N ASP A 204 3.77 2.80 21.18
CA ASP A 204 3.85 4.27 21.17
C ASP A 204 5.04 4.82 20.39
N LYS A 205 5.91 3.95 19.88
CA LYS A 205 7.11 4.33 19.14
C LYS A 205 6.78 4.43 17.65
N ILE A 206 7.15 5.53 17.04
CA ILE A 206 6.90 5.85 15.64
C ILE A 206 8.21 6.21 14.96
N ILE A 207 8.62 5.46 13.97
CA ILE A 207 9.72 5.83 13.07
C ILE A 207 9.16 6.13 11.69
N PRO A 208 9.10 7.42 11.30
CA PRO A 208 8.66 7.81 9.96
C PRO A 208 9.61 7.28 8.89
N LEU A 209 9.04 6.75 7.83
CA LEU A 209 9.76 6.42 6.61
C LEU A 209 9.80 7.63 5.66
N ALA A 210 10.55 7.51 4.57
CA ALA A 210 10.56 8.56 3.55
C ALA A 210 9.15 8.79 2.99
N THR A 211 8.75 10.05 2.88
CA THR A 211 7.45 10.45 2.35
C THR A 211 7.30 10.12 0.88
N SER A 212 6.08 9.94 0.40
CA SER A 212 5.78 9.62 -0.99
C SER A 212 4.49 10.30 -1.45
N GLN A 213 4.35 10.47 -2.75
CA GLN A 213 3.07 10.80 -3.40
C GLN A 213 2.80 9.77 -4.49
N ASP A 214 1.61 9.22 -4.51
CA ASP A 214 1.12 8.33 -5.55
C ASP A 214 0.23 9.05 -6.58
N HIS A 215 -0.08 8.34 -7.65
CA HIS A 215 -0.96 8.79 -8.73
C HIS A 215 -2.09 7.78 -8.87
N LYS A 216 -3.22 8.03 -8.18
CA LYS A 216 -4.34 7.07 -8.06
C LYS A 216 -5.19 6.94 -9.31
N ALA A 217 -5.38 8.04 -10.06
CA ALA A 217 -6.18 7.99 -11.27
C ALA A 217 -5.48 7.24 -12.40
N VAL A 218 -6.25 6.51 -13.21
CA VAL A 218 -5.74 5.71 -14.33
C VAL A 218 -5.16 6.55 -15.47
N GLY A 219 -5.68 7.77 -15.68
CA GLY A 219 -5.31 8.65 -16.79
C GLY A 219 -4.35 9.77 -16.39
N GLU A 220 -3.64 10.29 -17.40
CA GLU A 220 -2.76 11.45 -17.25
C GLU A 220 -3.54 12.67 -16.75
N GLY A 221 -2.89 13.55 -15.97
CA GLY A 221 -3.54 14.71 -15.35
C GLY A 221 -4.51 14.36 -14.21
N ASP A 222 -4.38 13.17 -13.63
CA ASP A 222 -5.22 12.65 -12.53
C ASP A 222 -6.71 12.57 -12.90
N ILE A 223 -7.01 12.10 -14.11
CA ILE A 223 -8.38 11.90 -14.59
C ILE A 223 -8.73 10.42 -14.73
N GLY A 224 -10.03 10.12 -14.70
CA GLY A 224 -10.56 8.77 -14.87
C GLY A 224 -10.74 8.04 -13.55
N LEU A 225 -10.88 6.72 -13.63
CA LEU A 225 -11.15 5.86 -12.49
C LEU A 225 -9.97 5.79 -11.51
N ASN A 226 -10.27 5.70 -10.23
CA ASN A 226 -9.27 5.40 -9.22
C ASN A 226 -8.76 3.96 -9.38
N THR A 227 -7.49 3.77 -9.09
CA THR A 227 -6.77 2.51 -9.18
C THR A 227 -6.05 2.22 -7.86
N GLY A 228 -5.30 1.13 -7.78
CA GLY A 228 -4.36 0.90 -6.69
C GLY A 228 -3.11 1.78 -6.74
N GLY A 229 -2.99 2.70 -7.71
CA GLY A 229 -1.83 3.55 -7.97
C GLY A 229 -1.12 3.21 -9.28
N MET A 230 -0.89 4.25 -10.11
CA MET A 230 -0.22 4.14 -11.41
C MET A 230 1.26 4.52 -11.34
N GLY A 231 1.74 4.88 -10.17
CA GLY A 231 3.12 5.23 -9.89
C GLY A 231 3.24 6.13 -8.68
N ALA A 232 4.43 6.21 -8.14
CA ALA A 232 4.73 7.02 -6.97
C ALA A 232 6.16 7.54 -7.02
N TYR A 233 6.42 8.59 -6.24
CA TYR A 233 7.76 9.14 -6.09
C TYR A 233 8.06 9.49 -4.64
N SER A 234 9.33 9.56 -4.29
CA SER A 234 9.83 9.88 -2.95
C SER A 234 11.11 10.71 -3.04
N PRO A 235 11.29 11.75 -2.20
CA PRO A 235 10.36 12.22 -1.19
C PRO A 235 9.19 13.03 -1.79
N ALA A 236 8.15 13.27 -0.99
CA ALA A 236 7.01 14.12 -1.33
C ALA A 236 7.29 15.58 -0.98
N PRO A 237 7.45 16.51 -1.95
CA PRO A 237 7.79 17.90 -1.65
C PRO A 237 6.71 18.67 -0.87
N ILE A 238 5.46 18.22 -0.92
CA ILE A 238 4.34 18.81 -0.18
C ILE A 238 4.46 18.57 1.34
N VAL A 239 5.24 17.56 1.76
CA VAL A 239 5.48 17.25 3.16
C VAL A 239 6.83 17.85 3.58
N ASP A 240 6.84 19.13 3.87
CA ASP A 240 7.98 19.83 4.48
C ASP A 240 8.11 19.49 5.97
N GLU A 241 9.12 20.05 6.66
CA GLU A 241 9.38 19.77 8.07
C GLU A 241 8.19 20.13 8.97
N ASN A 242 7.48 21.23 8.67
CA ASN A 242 6.33 21.67 9.47
C ASN A 242 5.14 20.70 9.29
N ILE A 243 4.84 20.36 8.05
CA ILE A 243 3.79 19.38 7.72
C ILE A 243 4.15 18.01 8.31
N HIS A 244 5.42 17.61 8.20
CA HIS A 244 5.88 16.34 8.78
C HIS A 244 5.64 16.29 10.30
N GLN A 245 6.04 17.35 11.04
CA GLN A 245 5.80 17.40 12.48
C GLN A 245 4.31 17.43 12.82
N LYS A 246 3.51 18.19 12.06
CA LYS A 246 2.06 18.24 12.22
C LYS A 246 1.41 16.88 12.00
N ILE A 247 1.86 16.07 11.02
CA ILE A 247 1.39 14.70 10.82
C ILE A 247 1.68 13.82 12.04
N ILE A 248 2.88 13.94 12.61
CA ILE A 248 3.23 13.20 13.83
C ILE A 248 2.31 13.60 14.99
N ASP A 249 2.12 14.89 15.22
CA ASP A 249 1.42 15.40 16.40
C ASP A 249 -0.11 15.22 16.30
N GLU A 250 -0.69 15.47 15.13
CA GLU A 250 -2.15 15.51 14.95
C GLU A 250 -2.73 14.20 14.39
N VAL A 251 -1.90 13.33 13.78
CA VAL A 251 -2.36 12.10 13.14
C VAL A 251 -1.75 10.87 13.79
N MET A 252 -0.43 10.71 13.72
CA MET A 252 0.20 9.44 14.10
C MET A 252 0.15 9.21 15.62
N THR A 253 0.53 10.20 16.42
CA THR A 253 0.55 10.09 17.90
C THR A 253 -0.85 9.85 18.47
N PRO A 254 -1.90 10.61 18.11
CA PRO A 254 -3.26 10.33 18.56
C PRO A 254 -3.75 8.93 18.13
N THR A 255 -3.36 8.47 16.94
CA THR A 255 -3.72 7.12 16.48
C THR A 255 -3.10 6.04 17.38
N MET A 256 -1.81 6.16 17.70
CA MET A 256 -1.15 5.19 18.58
C MET A 256 -1.74 5.19 19.99
N HIS A 257 -1.94 6.38 20.58
CA HIS A 257 -2.57 6.48 21.88
C HIS A 257 -3.99 5.94 21.90
N GLY A 258 -4.75 6.16 20.83
CA GLY A 258 -6.08 5.60 20.65
C GLY A 258 -6.07 4.08 20.65
N LEU A 259 -5.24 3.47 19.81
CA LEU A 259 -5.13 2.01 19.71
C LEU A 259 -4.66 1.36 21.03
N ILE A 260 -3.70 1.96 21.72
CA ILE A 260 -3.28 1.51 23.05
C ILE A 260 -4.46 1.59 24.04
N SER A 261 -5.25 2.67 24.00
CA SER A 261 -6.42 2.87 24.87
C SER A 261 -7.53 1.85 24.58
N GLU A 262 -7.65 1.38 23.33
CA GLU A 262 -8.56 0.29 22.93
C GLU A 262 -8.02 -1.11 23.26
N GLY A 263 -6.80 -1.20 23.82
CA GLY A 263 -6.16 -2.50 24.11
C GLY A 263 -5.57 -3.20 22.90
N SER A 264 -5.40 -2.50 21.78
CA SER A 264 -4.89 -3.02 20.50
C SER A 264 -3.64 -2.26 20.05
N PRO A 265 -2.53 -2.29 20.82
CA PRO A 265 -1.30 -1.58 20.46
C PRO A 265 -0.81 -2.01 19.09
N TYR A 266 -0.39 -1.05 18.28
CA TYR A 266 0.04 -1.30 16.90
C TYR A 266 1.46 -1.85 16.83
N LEU A 267 1.68 -2.80 15.92
CA LEU A 267 2.98 -3.28 15.48
C LEU A 267 2.95 -3.43 13.96
N GLY A 268 3.80 -2.74 13.21
CA GLY A 268 3.82 -2.91 11.76
C GLY A 268 4.08 -1.62 10.99
N PHE A 269 3.88 -1.68 9.68
CA PHE A 269 3.80 -0.48 8.85
C PHE A 269 2.42 0.14 8.99
N LEU A 270 2.37 1.42 9.31
CA LEU A 270 1.15 2.22 9.27
C LEU A 270 1.28 3.29 8.20
N TYR A 271 0.39 3.25 7.23
CA TYR A 271 0.27 4.22 6.16
C TYR A 271 -0.91 5.15 6.46
N ALA A 272 -0.67 6.46 6.49
CA ALA A 272 -1.69 7.49 6.52
C ALA A 272 -1.78 8.13 5.12
N GLY A 273 -2.91 7.95 4.45
CA GLY A 273 -3.28 8.70 3.25
C GLY A 273 -3.83 10.07 3.65
N LEU A 274 -3.20 11.12 3.20
CA LEU A 274 -3.44 12.48 3.66
C LEU A 274 -3.88 13.38 2.50
N MET A 275 -4.83 14.28 2.76
CA MET A 275 -5.11 15.45 1.94
C MET A 275 -4.51 16.67 2.62
N ILE A 276 -3.66 17.41 1.88
CA ILE A 276 -2.95 18.59 2.38
C ILE A 276 -3.40 19.81 1.56
N LYS A 277 -3.92 20.83 2.24
CA LYS A 277 -4.31 22.10 1.63
C LYS A 277 -3.98 23.26 2.56
N ASP A 278 -3.22 24.25 2.06
CA ASP A 278 -2.88 25.49 2.79
C ASP A 278 -2.25 25.24 4.18
N GLY A 279 -1.46 24.17 4.32
CA GLY A 279 -0.84 23.76 5.58
C GLY A 279 -1.76 22.99 6.53
N GLU A 280 -3.02 22.75 6.16
CA GLU A 280 -3.96 21.89 6.88
C GLU A 280 -3.89 20.47 6.37
N ILE A 281 -4.08 19.50 7.31
CA ILE A 281 -3.99 18.07 7.04
C ILE A 281 -5.33 17.43 7.38
N LYS A 282 -5.79 16.53 6.50
CA LYS A 282 -6.92 15.65 6.80
C LYS A 282 -6.61 14.22 6.36
N VAL A 283 -6.91 13.26 7.22
CA VAL A 283 -6.74 11.84 6.91
C VAL A 283 -7.85 11.38 5.98
N LEU A 284 -7.47 10.81 4.83
CA LEU A 284 -8.36 10.16 3.88
C LEU A 284 -8.68 8.73 4.31
N GLU A 285 -7.62 7.98 4.69
CA GLU A 285 -7.66 6.59 5.10
C GLU A 285 -6.36 6.19 5.81
N PHE A 286 -6.43 5.13 6.60
CA PHE A 286 -5.25 4.37 7.00
C PHE A 286 -5.16 3.07 6.19
N ASN A 287 -3.91 2.64 5.94
CA ASN A 287 -3.62 1.27 5.50
C ASN A 287 -2.68 0.62 6.53
N CYS A 288 -3.03 -0.58 6.96
CA CYS A 288 -2.32 -1.31 8.03
C CYS A 288 -1.08 -2.07 7.51
N ARG A 289 -0.51 -1.60 6.44
CA ARG A 289 0.60 -2.19 5.71
C ARG A 289 1.28 -1.13 4.86
N PHE A 290 2.39 -1.50 4.24
CA PHE A 290 3.07 -0.63 3.29
C PHE A 290 2.18 -0.36 2.06
N GLY A 291 2.29 0.82 1.44
CA GLY A 291 1.57 1.19 0.23
C GLY A 291 2.09 0.47 -1.03
N ASP A 292 1.27 0.35 -2.05
CA ASP A 292 1.65 -0.15 -3.37
C ASP A 292 1.00 0.74 -4.45
N PRO A 293 1.78 1.63 -5.13
CA PRO A 293 3.19 1.44 -5.48
C PRO A 293 4.21 2.31 -4.69
N GLU A 294 3.95 2.74 -3.47
CA GLU A 294 4.88 3.57 -2.69
C GLU A 294 6.09 2.78 -2.16
N THR A 295 5.91 1.49 -1.85
CA THR A 295 6.96 0.63 -1.31
C THR A 295 8.20 0.61 -2.20
N GLN A 296 8.01 0.50 -3.51
CA GLN A 296 9.09 0.34 -4.47
C GLN A 296 10.03 1.57 -4.48
N PRO A 297 9.57 2.80 -4.68
CA PRO A 297 10.44 3.97 -4.64
C PRO A 297 10.99 4.27 -3.23
N ILE A 298 10.25 3.99 -2.16
CA ILE A 298 10.73 4.23 -0.79
C ILE A 298 11.86 3.26 -0.45
N LEU A 299 11.67 1.95 -0.68
CA LEU A 299 12.69 0.95 -0.34
C LEU A 299 13.94 1.03 -1.21
N LEU A 300 13.85 1.56 -2.45
CA LEU A 300 15.01 1.82 -3.27
C LEU A 300 15.90 2.92 -2.67
N ARG A 301 15.32 3.84 -1.89
CA ARG A 301 16.04 4.89 -1.15
C ARG A 301 16.59 4.43 0.20
N LEU A 302 16.03 3.37 0.79
CA LEU A 302 16.43 2.89 2.11
C LEU A 302 17.84 2.26 2.05
N LYS A 303 18.79 2.78 2.85
CA LYS A 303 20.13 2.18 3.01
C LYS A 303 20.15 1.14 4.14
N SER A 304 19.50 1.44 5.25
CA SER A 304 19.44 0.55 6.42
C SER A 304 18.77 -0.79 6.10
N SER A 305 19.03 -1.78 6.95
CA SER A 305 18.37 -3.09 6.89
C SER A 305 16.89 -2.97 7.24
N LEU A 306 16.05 -3.43 6.33
CA LEU A 306 14.61 -3.56 6.58
C LEU A 306 14.32 -4.63 7.64
N VAL A 307 15.10 -5.71 7.62
CA VAL A 307 14.92 -6.85 8.54
C VAL A 307 15.26 -6.46 9.97
N GLU A 308 16.36 -5.74 10.17
CA GLU A 308 16.73 -5.23 11.51
C GLU A 308 15.68 -4.24 12.03
N LEU A 309 15.15 -3.37 11.17
CA LEU A 309 14.09 -2.45 11.53
C LEU A 309 12.81 -3.17 11.98
N CYS A 310 12.39 -4.20 11.24
CA CYS A 310 11.22 -5.02 11.62
C CYS A 310 11.46 -5.78 12.94
N LEU A 311 12.66 -6.35 13.12
CA LEU A 311 13.01 -7.05 14.37
C LEU A 311 13.11 -6.10 15.56
N ALA A 312 13.66 -4.90 15.39
CA ALA A 312 13.70 -3.87 16.42
C ALA A 312 12.28 -3.47 16.87
N ALA A 313 11.35 -3.37 15.90
CA ALA A 313 9.94 -3.10 16.22
C ALA A 313 9.30 -4.24 17.04
N ILE A 314 9.54 -5.51 16.65
CA ILE A 314 9.01 -6.68 17.36
C ILE A 314 9.58 -6.76 18.79
N ASN A 315 10.87 -6.45 18.95
CA ASN A 315 11.57 -6.53 20.22
C ASN A 315 11.41 -5.31 21.13
N ASP A 316 10.63 -4.29 20.70
CA ASP A 316 10.44 -3.02 21.43
C ASP A 316 11.74 -2.17 21.53
N GLU A 317 12.58 -2.28 20.51
CA GLU A 317 13.91 -1.64 20.44
C GLU A 317 13.98 -0.48 19.43
N LEU A 318 12.84 0.02 18.93
CA LEU A 318 12.78 1.05 17.89
C LEU A 318 13.48 2.37 18.29
N GLU A 319 13.46 2.75 19.57
CA GLU A 319 14.08 4.00 20.04
C GLU A 319 15.59 4.08 19.79
N SER A 320 16.25 2.93 19.72
CA SER A 320 17.70 2.83 19.49
C SER A 320 18.05 2.61 18.02
N HIS A 321 17.06 2.51 17.15
CA HIS A 321 17.25 2.18 15.74
C HIS A 321 17.25 3.42 14.86
N GLU A 322 18.39 3.69 14.20
CA GLU A 322 18.53 4.79 13.25
C GLU A 322 18.32 4.30 11.82
N ILE A 323 17.56 5.08 11.04
CA ILE A 323 17.33 4.76 9.62
C ILE A 323 18.15 5.69 8.73
N GLU A 324 18.97 5.09 7.87
CA GLU A 324 19.71 5.82 6.85
C GLU A 324 18.98 5.79 5.50
N TRP A 325 18.92 6.95 4.87
CA TRP A 325 18.39 7.16 3.54
C TRP A 325 19.47 7.63 2.56
N THR A 326 19.30 7.31 1.28
CA THR A 326 20.04 8.05 0.25
C THR A 326 19.44 9.44 0.10
N GLU A 327 20.28 10.42 -0.22
CA GLU A 327 19.83 11.78 -0.56
C GLU A 327 19.12 11.85 -1.92
N LYS A 328 19.23 10.79 -2.73
CA LYS A 328 18.59 10.70 -4.05
C LYS A 328 17.08 10.65 -3.97
N HIS A 329 16.45 11.16 -5.00
CA HIS A 329 15.03 11.00 -5.26
C HIS A 329 14.77 9.66 -5.95
N SER A 330 13.54 9.17 -5.83
CA SER A 330 13.09 7.98 -6.55
C SER A 330 11.76 8.22 -7.26
N CYS A 331 11.59 7.52 -8.37
CA CYS A 331 10.34 7.49 -9.12
C CYS A 331 10.04 6.05 -9.54
N GLY A 332 8.80 5.60 -9.30
CA GLY A 332 8.29 4.31 -9.74
C GLY A 332 7.11 4.51 -10.69
N VAL A 333 7.19 3.95 -11.89
CA VAL A 333 6.15 3.99 -12.92
C VAL A 333 5.52 2.61 -13.06
N VAL A 334 4.22 2.52 -12.86
CA VAL A 334 3.47 1.27 -13.02
C VAL A 334 3.16 1.01 -14.49
N ILE A 335 3.45 -0.21 -14.94
CA ILE A 335 3.05 -0.73 -16.24
C ILE A 335 1.87 -1.69 -16.00
N ALA A 336 0.72 -1.38 -16.60
CA ALA A 336 -0.52 -2.10 -16.39
C ALA A 336 -1.02 -2.80 -17.66
N SER A 337 -1.91 -3.77 -17.48
CA SER A 337 -2.63 -4.45 -18.58
C SER A 337 -3.78 -3.58 -19.07
N GLN A 338 -3.97 -3.51 -20.38
CA GLN A 338 -5.09 -2.80 -21.02
C GLN A 338 -6.43 -3.23 -20.40
N GLY A 339 -7.26 -2.25 -20.05
CA GLY A 339 -8.54 -2.45 -19.39
C GLY A 339 -8.50 -2.26 -17.87
N TYR A 340 -7.30 -2.30 -17.22
CA TYR A 340 -7.18 -1.99 -15.80
C TYR A 340 -7.63 -0.53 -15.50
N PRO A 341 -8.38 -0.25 -14.41
CA PRO A 341 -8.69 -1.09 -13.26
C PRO A 341 -9.93 -1.99 -13.41
N GLU A 342 -10.59 -1.98 -14.54
CA GLU A 342 -11.75 -2.83 -14.80
C GLU A 342 -11.32 -4.24 -15.23
N SER A 343 -11.90 -4.78 -16.31
CA SER A 343 -11.56 -6.11 -16.83
C SER A 343 -10.33 -6.05 -17.73
N TYR A 344 -9.41 -6.97 -17.54
CA TYR A 344 -8.18 -7.08 -18.33
C TYR A 344 -7.87 -8.54 -18.67
N GLU A 345 -7.14 -8.73 -19.77
CA GLU A 345 -6.65 -10.04 -20.16
C GLU A 345 -5.31 -10.35 -19.48
N SER A 346 -5.12 -11.62 -19.14
CA SER A 346 -3.88 -12.16 -18.56
C SER A 346 -3.18 -13.12 -19.52
N ASN A 347 -2.06 -13.69 -19.09
CA ASN A 347 -1.25 -14.67 -19.85
C ASN A 347 -0.60 -14.10 -21.12
N LYS A 348 -0.36 -12.79 -21.18
CA LYS A 348 0.42 -12.18 -22.26
C LYS A 348 1.92 -12.41 -21.98
N LEU A 349 2.65 -12.85 -23.02
CA LEU A 349 4.10 -13.04 -22.92
C LEU A 349 4.80 -11.70 -22.74
N VAL A 350 5.71 -11.65 -21.78
CA VAL A 350 6.46 -10.44 -21.46
C VAL A 350 7.86 -10.51 -22.02
N SER A 351 8.30 -9.44 -22.69
CA SER A 351 9.70 -9.19 -23.02
C SER A 351 10.34 -8.32 -21.95
N LEU A 352 11.39 -8.83 -21.33
CA LEU A 352 12.14 -8.15 -20.27
C LEU A 352 13.52 -7.68 -20.79
N PRO A 353 14.09 -6.60 -20.23
CA PRO A 353 15.46 -6.20 -20.54
C PRO A 353 16.46 -7.25 -20.04
N ASN A 354 17.51 -7.50 -20.83
CA ASN A 354 18.57 -8.43 -20.45
C ASN A 354 19.40 -7.93 -19.25
N ASN A 355 19.54 -6.62 -19.09
CA ASN A 355 20.23 -5.98 -17.97
C ASN A 355 19.49 -4.71 -17.56
N THR A 356 19.41 -4.46 -16.26
CA THR A 356 18.98 -3.18 -15.71
C THR A 356 20.19 -2.27 -15.49
N GLU A 357 20.01 -0.97 -15.71
CA GLU A 357 21.03 0.04 -15.41
C GLU A 357 21.23 0.15 -13.90
N SER A 358 22.40 0.64 -13.48
CA SER A 358 22.62 0.96 -12.06
C SER A 358 21.56 1.95 -11.57
N GLU A 359 21.18 1.81 -10.30
CA GLU A 359 20.15 2.66 -9.67
C GLU A 359 18.74 2.50 -10.25
N THR A 360 18.49 1.44 -11.01
CA THR A 360 17.16 1.10 -11.50
C THR A 360 16.77 -0.30 -11.05
N LYS A 361 15.48 -0.52 -10.81
CA LYS A 361 14.94 -1.84 -10.48
C LYS A 361 13.55 -2.02 -11.09
N LEU A 362 13.34 -3.14 -11.76
CA LEU A 362 12.04 -3.55 -12.24
C LEU A 362 11.41 -4.49 -11.20
N PHE A 363 10.40 -4.00 -10.50
CA PHE A 363 9.63 -4.82 -9.58
C PHE A 363 8.45 -5.44 -10.32
N HIS A 364 8.30 -6.76 -10.19
CA HIS A 364 7.16 -7.49 -10.72
C HIS A 364 5.99 -7.42 -9.74
N ALA A 365 4.78 -7.29 -10.27
CA ALA A 365 3.52 -7.39 -9.54
C ALA A 365 2.69 -8.53 -10.14
N GLY A 366 1.70 -8.24 -10.96
CA GLY A 366 0.86 -9.23 -11.60
C GLY A 366 1.57 -10.03 -12.69
N THR A 367 2.55 -10.83 -12.31
CA THR A 367 3.30 -11.72 -13.20
C THR A 367 3.39 -13.13 -12.65
N LYS A 368 3.52 -14.12 -13.53
CA LYS A 368 3.81 -15.50 -13.17
C LYS A 368 4.87 -16.10 -14.09
N LEU A 369 5.65 -17.02 -13.56
CA LEU A 369 6.61 -17.80 -14.33
C LEU A 369 5.96 -19.09 -14.84
N SER A 370 6.02 -19.35 -16.13
CA SER A 370 5.50 -20.57 -16.77
C SER A 370 6.48 -21.03 -17.86
N ASN A 371 7.00 -22.24 -17.76
CA ASN A 371 7.97 -22.80 -18.72
C ASN A 371 9.18 -21.88 -18.99
N ASN A 372 9.71 -21.23 -17.96
CA ASN A 372 10.78 -20.23 -18.02
C ASN A 372 10.41 -18.93 -18.76
N GLU A 373 9.14 -18.72 -19.07
CA GLU A 373 8.64 -17.48 -19.65
C GLU A 373 7.86 -16.69 -18.60
N VAL A 374 7.98 -15.37 -18.65
CA VAL A 374 7.22 -14.47 -17.80
C VAL A 374 5.92 -14.10 -18.50
N LEU A 375 4.80 -14.35 -17.83
CA LEU A 375 3.47 -14.05 -18.33
C LEU A 375 2.77 -13.04 -17.38
N THR A 376 1.91 -12.19 -17.93
CA THR A 376 1.04 -11.32 -17.13
C THR A 376 0.00 -12.18 -16.37
N SER A 377 -0.32 -11.78 -15.13
CA SER A 377 -1.33 -12.43 -14.29
C SER A 377 -2.20 -11.45 -13.49
N GLY A 378 -1.99 -10.14 -13.67
CA GLY A 378 -2.72 -9.11 -12.93
C GLY A 378 -2.88 -7.82 -13.72
N GLY A 379 -3.62 -6.86 -13.14
CA GLY A 379 -3.87 -5.55 -13.75
C GLY A 379 -2.63 -4.66 -13.73
N ARG A 380 -2.01 -4.44 -12.55
CA ARG A 380 -0.67 -3.83 -12.44
C ARG A 380 0.35 -4.93 -12.58
N VAL A 381 1.21 -4.82 -13.57
CA VAL A 381 2.12 -5.92 -13.97
C VAL A 381 3.53 -5.68 -13.48
N PHE A 382 4.03 -4.45 -13.61
CA PHE A 382 5.37 -4.04 -13.16
C PHE A 382 5.33 -2.66 -12.52
N CYS A 383 6.37 -2.38 -11.72
CA CYS A 383 6.77 -1.04 -11.33
C CYS A 383 8.24 -0.83 -11.73
N ALA A 384 8.47 0.01 -12.73
CA ALA A 384 9.80 0.42 -13.15
C ALA A 384 10.28 1.56 -12.24
N THR A 385 11.27 1.29 -11.40
CA THR A 385 11.70 2.22 -10.35
C THR A 385 13.16 2.64 -10.55
N ALA A 386 13.44 3.92 -10.32
CA ALA A 386 14.80 4.47 -10.49
C ALA A 386 15.13 5.51 -9.42
N LEU A 387 16.43 5.64 -9.12
CA LEU A 387 17.03 6.73 -8.36
C LEU A 387 17.62 7.80 -9.29
N GLY A 388 17.58 9.06 -8.85
CA GLY A 388 18.24 10.19 -9.52
C GLY A 388 18.65 11.26 -8.50
N ASP A 389 19.57 12.14 -8.87
CA ASP A 389 20.01 13.23 -7.99
C ASP A 389 18.88 14.27 -7.74
N ASN A 390 17.85 14.22 -8.57
CA ASN A 390 16.59 14.93 -8.40
C ASN A 390 15.45 14.11 -9.01
N LEU A 391 14.20 14.52 -8.74
CA LEU A 391 13.02 13.76 -9.21
C LEU A 391 12.93 13.68 -10.74
N LYS A 392 13.32 14.73 -11.46
CA LYS A 392 13.29 14.75 -12.93
C LYS A 392 14.24 13.69 -13.53
N GLU A 393 15.42 13.53 -12.94
CA GLU A 393 16.37 12.50 -13.35
C GLU A 393 15.86 11.09 -13.01
N ALA A 394 15.33 10.89 -11.78
CA ALA A 394 14.72 9.63 -11.37
C ALA A 394 13.58 9.24 -12.31
N GLN A 395 12.69 10.20 -12.64
CA GLN A 395 11.61 10.02 -13.61
C GLN A 395 12.13 9.57 -14.97
N ALA A 396 13.11 10.29 -15.53
CA ALA A 396 13.69 9.96 -16.84
C ALA A 396 14.27 8.54 -16.89
N LYS A 397 15.00 8.14 -15.84
CA LYS A 397 15.55 6.78 -15.72
C LYS A 397 14.44 5.73 -15.57
N ALA A 398 13.39 6.00 -14.82
CA ALA A 398 12.26 5.10 -14.68
C ALA A 398 11.55 4.88 -16.03
N TYR A 399 11.28 5.94 -16.79
CA TYR A 399 10.69 5.81 -18.14
C TYR A 399 11.63 5.10 -19.13
N ASN A 400 12.94 5.33 -19.07
CA ASN A 400 13.89 4.56 -19.87
C ASN A 400 13.84 3.06 -19.57
N LEU A 401 13.52 2.68 -18.33
CA LEU A 401 13.29 1.29 -17.97
C LEU A 401 11.92 0.77 -18.46
N VAL A 402 10.86 1.61 -18.38
CA VAL A 402 9.54 1.29 -18.94
C VAL A 402 9.63 0.94 -20.42
N ASP A 403 10.38 1.72 -21.21
CA ASP A 403 10.53 1.54 -22.66
C ASP A 403 11.21 0.20 -23.04
N LYS A 404 11.88 -0.45 -22.08
CA LYS A 404 12.56 -1.75 -22.26
C LYS A 404 11.67 -2.94 -21.91
N VAL A 405 10.46 -2.72 -21.40
CA VAL A 405 9.50 -3.75 -21.00
C VAL A 405 8.32 -3.72 -21.96
N SER A 406 7.96 -4.86 -22.52
CA SER A 406 6.81 -4.92 -23.42
C SER A 406 6.01 -6.21 -23.28
N PHE A 407 4.71 -6.09 -23.42
CA PHE A 407 3.74 -7.16 -23.61
C PHE A 407 2.51 -6.60 -24.32
N GLU A 408 1.71 -7.45 -24.94
CA GLU A 408 0.52 -7.03 -25.67
C GLU A 408 -0.49 -6.35 -24.72
N GLY A 409 -0.90 -5.13 -25.05
CA GLY A 409 -1.82 -4.33 -24.24
C GLY A 409 -1.16 -3.66 -23.03
N ALA A 410 0.16 -3.53 -22.99
CA ALA A 410 0.84 -2.77 -21.95
C ALA A 410 0.49 -1.28 -22.04
N PHE A 411 0.15 -0.64 -20.91
CA PHE A 411 0.00 0.80 -20.84
C PHE A 411 0.53 1.36 -19.52
N PHE A 412 0.85 2.63 -19.52
CA PHE A 412 1.34 3.39 -18.35
C PHE A 412 1.03 4.87 -18.52
N ARG A 413 1.00 5.61 -17.44
CA ARG A 413 0.91 7.08 -17.47
C ARG A 413 2.27 7.67 -17.80
N LYS A 414 2.29 8.77 -18.58
CA LYS A 414 3.52 9.47 -18.99
C LYS A 414 3.89 10.64 -18.09
N ASP A 415 3.07 10.93 -17.09
CA ASP A 415 3.17 12.09 -16.22
C ASP A 415 3.47 11.77 -14.76
N ILE A 416 3.86 10.52 -14.42
CA ILE A 416 4.20 10.15 -13.05
C ILE A 416 5.32 11.05 -12.52
N GLY A 417 5.10 11.67 -11.36
CA GLY A 417 6.04 12.60 -10.73
C GLY A 417 5.83 14.07 -11.09
N PHE A 418 4.86 14.40 -11.98
CA PHE A 418 4.67 15.79 -12.44
C PHE A 418 4.42 16.79 -11.30
N LYS A 419 3.74 16.38 -10.23
CA LYS A 419 3.45 17.23 -9.06
C LYS A 419 4.72 17.64 -8.31
N GLY A 420 5.72 16.77 -8.27
CA GLY A 420 6.98 17.02 -7.57
C GLY A 420 8.08 17.67 -8.43
N ILE A 421 7.87 17.81 -9.76
CA ILE A 421 8.82 18.45 -10.68
C ILE A 421 8.36 19.89 -10.93
N LYS A 422 9.03 20.83 -10.28
CA LYS A 422 8.81 22.28 -10.47
C LYS A 422 9.76 22.83 -11.50
#